data_5a0eb91db30806fff5224f73e53211fb
#
_entry.id   5a0eb91db30806fff5224f73e53211fb
#
_cell.length_a   1.000
_cell.length_b   1.000
_cell.length_c   1.000
_cell.angle_alpha   90.00
_cell.angle_beta   90.00
_cell.angle_gamma   90.00
#
_symmetry.space_group_name_H-M   'P 1'
#
loop_
_entity.id
_entity.type
_entity.pdbx_description
1 polymer ?
#
loop_
_entity_poly.entity_id
_entity_poly.type
_entity_poly.pdbx_seq_one_letter_code
_entity_poly.pdbx_strand_id
1 'polypeptide(L)'
;MNISLQNIGRRFNREWIFKGVDYTFEQGNSYAILGANGSGKSTLLQVLNGSLAPSTGKLAFEDGGKNIEPENVFNYLSLAAPYLELIEEFSLSEMIDFHFKFKSYKPGIDKAAVADILNLQGSRNKAIRYFSSGMKQRLKLALAFCSDTQMLMLDEPTSNLDNQGIDWYLGLVEKYSAGRLTIICSNQEHEYAFCDNRLSITDYKP
;
A
#
# COMPACT_ATOMS: atom_id res chain seq x y z
N MET A 1 -5.04 0.27 -14.55
CA MET A 1 -5.97 -0.19 -13.49
C MET A 1 -6.67 1.01 -12.87
N ASN A 2 -8.02 1.03 -12.91
CA ASN A 2 -8.86 2.05 -12.30
C ASN A 2 -9.74 1.43 -11.22
N ILE A 3 -10.12 2.22 -10.20
CA ILE A 3 -11.03 1.81 -9.13
C ILE A 3 -12.17 2.82 -9.08
N SER A 4 -13.42 2.35 -9.22
CA SER A 4 -14.62 3.20 -9.16
C SER A 4 -15.46 2.84 -7.95
N LEU A 5 -15.82 3.85 -7.17
CA LEU A 5 -16.67 3.76 -5.99
C LEU A 5 -17.99 4.47 -6.30
N GLN A 6 -19.11 3.79 -6.10
CA GLN A 6 -20.46 4.33 -6.24
C GLN A 6 -21.21 4.13 -4.93
N ASN A 7 -21.47 5.20 -4.21
CA ASN A 7 -22.18 5.25 -2.92
C ASN A 7 -21.61 4.24 -1.91
N ILE A 8 -20.29 4.10 -1.88
CA ILE A 8 -19.60 3.14 -0.99
C ILE A 8 -19.76 3.57 0.45
N GLY A 9 -20.16 2.63 1.29
CA GLY A 9 -20.19 2.78 2.73
C GLY A 9 -19.69 1.53 3.45
N ARG A 10 -19.04 1.72 4.59
CA ARG A 10 -18.61 0.64 5.46
C ARG A 10 -19.03 0.88 6.90
N ARG A 11 -19.63 -0.16 7.50
CA ARG A 11 -19.98 -0.20 8.93
C ARG A 11 -19.46 -1.47 9.57
N PHE A 12 -19.19 -1.39 10.86
CA PHE A 12 -19.01 -2.56 11.71
C PHE A 12 -20.18 -2.61 12.71
N ASN A 13 -20.88 -3.71 12.72
CA ASN A 13 -22.15 -3.85 13.46
C ASN A 13 -23.15 -2.74 13.08
N ARG A 14 -23.39 -1.79 13.98
CA ARG A 14 -24.32 -0.64 13.80
C ARG A 14 -23.61 0.68 13.58
N GLU A 15 -22.29 0.71 13.70
CA GLU A 15 -21.49 1.94 13.61
C GLU A 15 -20.93 2.10 12.19
N TRP A 16 -21.28 3.20 11.54
CA TRP A 16 -20.72 3.57 10.24
C TRP A 16 -19.34 4.17 10.41
N ILE A 17 -18.39 3.67 9.66
CA ILE A 17 -17.05 4.24 9.58
C ILE A 17 -17.03 5.38 8.56
N PHE A 18 -17.65 5.16 7.40
CA PHE A 18 -17.91 6.15 6.37
C PHE A 18 -19.11 5.71 5.52
N LYS A 19 -19.72 6.66 4.78
CA LYS A 19 -20.90 6.41 3.96
C LYS A 19 -20.95 7.35 2.76
N GLY A 20 -21.45 6.85 1.63
CA GLY A 20 -21.72 7.68 0.46
C GLY A 20 -20.48 8.14 -0.27
N VAL A 21 -19.43 7.31 -0.32
CA VAL A 21 -18.21 7.65 -1.08
C VAL A 21 -18.48 7.39 -2.55
N ASP A 22 -18.48 8.46 -3.34
CA ASP A 22 -18.48 8.45 -4.80
C ASP A 22 -17.14 9.01 -5.27
N TYR A 23 -16.29 8.17 -5.85
CA TYR A 23 -14.95 8.56 -6.25
C TYR A 23 -14.35 7.61 -7.29
N THR A 24 -13.43 8.10 -8.13
CA THR A 24 -12.67 7.28 -9.07
C THR A 24 -11.18 7.51 -8.88
N PHE A 25 -10.45 6.42 -8.73
CA PHE A 25 -8.99 6.40 -8.71
C PHE A 25 -8.51 5.91 -10.08
N GLU A 26 -7.70 6.69 -10.76
CA GLU A 26 -7.26 6.44 -12.13
C GLU A 26 -5.79 6.06 -12.19
N GLN A 27 -5.45 5.17 -13.12
CA GLN A 27 -4.08 4.74 -13.37
C GLN A 27 -3.16 5.92 -13.68
N GLY A 28 -1.94 5.84 -13.17
CA GLY A 28 -0.92 6.85 -13.41
C GLY A 28 -0.98 8.06 -12.50
N ASN A 29 -2.06 8.19 -11.70
CA ASN A 29 -2.22 9.26 -10.72
C ASN A 29 -1.86 8.79 -9.30
N SER A 30 -1.54 9.76 -8.46
CA SER A 30 -1.29 9.55 -7.03
C SER A 30 -2.36 10.22 -6.17
N TYR A 31 -2.79 9.52 -5.13
CA TYR A 31 -3.89 9.92 -4.25
C TYR A 31 -3.49 9.82 -2.79
N ALA A 32 -3.79 10.84 -2.01
CA ALA A 32 -3.70 10.82 -0.56
C ALA A 32 -5.09 10.71 0.06
N ILE A 33 -5.32 9.68 0.87
CA ILE A 33 -6.51 9.54 1.72
C ILE A 33 -6.16 10.11 3.10
N LEU A 34 -6.81 11.22 3.44
CA LEU A 34 -6.50 12.03 4.61
C LEU A 34 -7.54 11.87 5.72
N GLY A 35 -7.12 12.13 6.94
CA GLY A 35 -7.98 12.13 8.13
C GLY A 35 -7.21 11.73 9.39
N ALA A 36 -7.74 12.09 10.56
CA ALA A 36 -7.14 11.74 11.85
C ALA A 36 -7.02 10.22 12.06
N ASN A 37 -6.21 9.80 13.03
CA ASN A 37 -6.14 8.40 13.43
C ASN A 37 -7.53 7.92 13.88
N GLY A 38 -7.91 6.70 13.47
CA GLY A 38 -9.26 6.17 13.70
C GLY A 38 -10.35 6.74 12.78
N SER A 39 -10.03 7.61 11.83
CA SER A 39 -11.04 8.17 10.92
C SER A 39 -11.58 7.18 9.86
N GLY A 40 -10.91 6.04 9.66
CA GLY A 40 -11.34 5.03 8.69
C GLY A 40 -10.50 4.97 7.42
N LYS A 41 -9.34 5.65 7.35
CA LYS A 41 -8.41 5.61 6.20
C LYS A 41 -8.02 4.17 5.84
N SER A 42 -7.48 3.43 6.81
CA SER A 42 -7.08 2.03 6.61
C SER A 42 -8.27 1.13 6.24
N THR A 43 -9.47 1.42 6.78
CA THR A 43 -10.69 0.71 6.41
C THR A 43 -11.07 0.97 4.95
N LEU A 44 -10.96 2.22 4.48
CA LEU A 44 -11.19 2.53 3.07
C LEU A 44 -10.13 1.86 2.19
N LEU A 45 -8.85 1.88 2.60
CA LEU A 45 -7.79 1.20 1.87
C LEU A 45 -8.03 -0.31 1.76
N GLN A 46 -8.55 -0.95 2.81
CA GLN A 46 -8.93 -2.37 2.78
C GLN A 46 -10.12 -2.64 1.84
N VAL A 47 -11.05 -1.70 1.70
CA VAL A 47 -12.10 -1.79 0.67
C VAL A 47 -11.49 -1.66 -0.72
N LEU A 48 -10.61 -0.67 -0.93
CA LEU A 48 -9.95 -0.42 -2.22
C LEU A 48 -9.04 -1.55 -2.67
N ASN A 49 -8.43 -2.30 -1.76
CA ASN A 49 -7.58 -3.45 -2.10
C ASN A 49 -8.35 -4.78 -2.21
N GLY A 50 -9.69 -4.75 -2.04
CA GLY A 50 -10.54 -5.92 -2.15
C GLY A 50 -10.54 -6.86 -0.94
N SER A 51 -9.75 -6.57 0.13
CA SER A 51 -9.70 -7.45 1.33
C SER A 51 -10.91 -7.27 2.25
N LEU A 52 -11.66 -6.18 2.09
CA LEU A 52 -12.84 -5.87 2.88
C LEU A 52 -14.01 -5.47 1.97
N ALA A 53 -15.08 -6.27 1.97
CA ALA A 53 -16.28 -5.92 1.19
C ALA A 53 -16.96 -4.66 1.75
N PRO A 54 -17.44 -3.74 0.91
CA PRO A 54 -18.25 -2.61 1.37
C PRO A 54 -19.59 -3.10 1.97
N SER A 55 -20.17 -2.32 2.88
CA SER A 55 -21.50 -2.61 3.45
C SER A 55 -22.62 -2.13 2.55
N THR A 56 -22.37 -1.09 1.75
CA THR A 56 -23.29 -0.52 0.75
C THR A 56 -22.49 -0.02 -0.45
N GLY A 57 -23.19 0.18 -1.56
CA GLY A 57 -22.62 0.71 -2.79
C GLY A 57 -22.00 -0.35 -3.69
N LYS A 58 -21.38 0.11 -4.76
CA LYS A 58 -20.76 -0.74 -5.77
C LYS A 58 -19.30 -0.33 -5.97
N LEU A 59 -18.40 -1.30 -5.79
CA LEU A 59 -16.97 -1.19 -6.07
C LEU A 59 -16.66 -1.92 -7.37
N ALA A 60 -15.96 -1.27 -8.28
CA ALA A 60 -15.54 -1.85 -9.55
C ALA A 60 -14.06 -1.60 -9.79
N PHE A 61 -13.40 -2.61 -10.35
CA PHE A 61 -12.01 -2.57 -10.78
C PHE A 61 -11.94 -2.79 -12.28
N GLU A 62 -11.17 -1.97 -12.98
CA GLU A 62 -11.05 -2.03 -14.43
C GLU A 62 -9.59 -1.92 -14.88
N ASP A 63 -9.18 -2.78 -15.79
CA ASP A 63 -7.88 -2.71 -16.43
C ASP A 63 -8.02 -2.83 -17.95
N GLY A 64 -7.61 -1.77 -18.68
CA GLY A 64 -7.68 -1.74 -20.14
C GLY A 64 -9.09 -2.00 -20.69
N GLY A 65 -10.15 -1.53 -20.03
CA GLY A 65 -11.55 -1.76 -20.42
C GLY A 65 -12.12 -3.12 -19.99
N LYS A 66 -11.36 -3.92 -19.25
CA LYS A 66 -11.82 -5.22 -18.71
C LYS A 66 -12.13 -5.09 -17.22
N ASN A 67 -13.29 -5.57 -16.81
CA ASN A 67 -13.65 -5.70 -15.42
C ASN A 67 -12.78 -6.76 -14.74
N ILE A 68 -12.26 -6.44 -13.54
CA ILE A 68 -11.48 -7.35 -12.70
C ILE A 68 -12.34 -7.72 -11.50
N GLU A 69 -12.53 -9.02 -11.30
CA GLU A 69 -13.26 -9.50 -10.13
C GLU A 69 -12.46 -9.21 -8.84
N PRO A 70 -13.13 -8.85 -7.74
CA PRO A 70 -12.47 -8.49 -6.48
C PRO A 70 -11.48 -9.54 -5.98
N GLU A 71 -11.77 -10.82 -6.20
CA GLU A 71 -10.90 -11.94 -5.80
C GLU A 71 -9.56 -11.95 -6.56
N ASN A 72 -9.47 -11.28 -7.69
CA ASN A 72 -8.26 -11.23 -8.52
C ASN A 72 -7.47 -9.95 -8.36
N VAL A 73 -7.98 -8.95 -7.65
CA VAL A 73 -7.35 -7.63 -7.48
C VAL A 73 -5.96 -7.73 -6.86
N PHE A 74 -5.75 -8.71 -5.98
CA PHE A 74 -4.45 -8.94 -5.33
C PHE A 74 -3.31 -9.14 -6.35
N ASN A 75 -3.58 -9.62 -7.56
CA ASN A 75 -2.55 -9.78 -8.61
C ASN A 75 -2.04 -8.44 -9.14
N TYR A 76 -2.84 -7.39 -9.06
CA TYR A 76 -2.58 -6.08 -9.65
C TYR A 76 -2.01 -5.06 -8.66
N LEU A 77 -1.96 -5.38 -7.37
CA LEU A 77 -1.53 -4.45 -6.32
C LEU A 77 -0.33 -4.95 -5.52
N SER A 78 0.41 -4.03 -4.97
CA SER A 78 1.30 -4.26 -3.84
C SER A 78 0.91 -3.32 -2.70
N LEU A 79 1.06 -3.81 -1.46
CA LEU A 79 0.59 -3.14 -0.26
C LEU A 79 1.69 -3.15 0.81
N ALA A 80 1.92 -1.99 1.43
CA ALA A 80 2.66 -1.90 2.68
C ALA A 80 1.80 -1.18 3.72
N ALA A 81 1.58 -1.83 4.85
CA ALA A 81 0.75 -1.31 5.93
C ALA A 81 1.27 -1.78 7.29
N PRO A 82 1.04 -1.02 8.39
CA PRO A 82 1.49 -1.41 9.72
C PRO A 82 0.95 -2.77 10.19
N TYR A 83 -0.32 -3.06 9.84
CA TYR A 83 -1.02 -4.28 10.24
C TYR A 83 -0.65 -5.53 9.41
N LEU A 84 0.16 -5.38 8.36
CA LEU A 84 0.69 -6.54 7.63
C LEU A 84 1.83 -7.16 8.42
N GLU A 85 1.70 -8.43 8.72
CA GLU A 85 2.73 -9.19 9.41
C GLU A 85 3.71 -9.82 8.42
N LEU A 86 4.98 -9.86 8.81
CA LEU A 86 6.03 -10.60 8.12
C LEU A 86 6.18 -11.96 8.79
N ILE A 87 6.59 -12.97 8.04
CA ILE A 87 6.90 -14.29 8.61
C ILE A 87 8.20 -14.16 9.41
N GLU A 88 8.08 -14.10 10.72
CA GLU A 88 9.19 -13.75 11.61
C GLU A 88 10.28 -14.81 11.70
N GLU A 89 9.95 -16.05 11.38
CA GLU A 89 10.89 -17.18 11.32
C GLU A 89 11.79 -17.14 10.10
N PHE A 90 11.36 -16.46 9.03
CA PHE A 90 12.16 -16.35 7.81
C PHE A 90 13.35 -15.41 8.03
N SER A 91 14.46 -15.74 7.38
CA SER A 91 15.52 -14.77 7.13
C SER A 91 15.06 -13.72 6.11
N LEU A 92 15.80 -12.61 6.02
CA LEU A 92 15.54 -11.59 4.98
C LEU A 92 15.53 -12.22 3.58
N SER A 93 16.51 -13.08 3.30
CA SER A 93 16.64 -13.76 2.00
C SER A 93 15.43 -14.64 1.69
N GLU A 94 14.97 -15.42 2.67
CA GLU A 94 13.80 -16.28 2.52
C GLU A 94 12.50 -15.47 2.36
N MET A 95 12.38 -14.36 3.05
CA MET A 95 11.19 -13.50 2.92
C MET A 95 11.09 -12.86 1.53
N ILE A 96 12.22 -12.40 0.98
CA ILE A 96 12.27 -11.88 -0.40
C ILE A 96 11.89 -13.00 -1.38
N ASP A 97 12.50 -14.19 -1.27
CA ASP A 97 12.18 -15.34 -2.13
C ASP A 97 10.71 -15.73 -2.03
N PHE A 98 10.15 -15.73 -0.83
CA PHE A 98 8.75 -16.07 -0.60
C PHE A 98 7.81 -15.07 -1.26
N HIS A 99 8.04 -13.77 -1.05
CA HIS A 99 7.20 -12.71 -1.62
C HIS A 99 7.17 -12.77 -3.15
N PHE A 100 8.34 -12.94 -3.76
CA PHE A 100 8.47 -12.97 -5.22
C PHE A 100 8.11 -14.32 -5.87
N LYS A 101 7.59 -15.29 -5.11
CA LYS A 101 6.82 -16.42 -5.67
C LYS A 101 5.40 -16.01 -6.10
N PHE A 102 4.85 -14.96 -5.50
CA PHE A 102 3.50 -14.45 -5.78
C PHE A 102 3.47 -13.15 -6.57
N LYS A 103 4.61 -12.46 -6.65
CA LYS A 103 4.78 -11.20 -7.37
C LYS A 103 5.98 -11.28 -8.30
N SER A 104 5.91 -10.57 -9.42
CA SER A 104 7.08 -10.37 -10.27
C SER A 104 7.93 -9.22 -9.76
N TYR A 105 9.22 -9.29 -9.98
CA TYR A 105 10.11 -8.13 -9.78
C TYR A 105 9.84 -7.06 -10.84
N LYS A 106 9.91 -5.79 -10.46
CA LYS A 106 9.94 -4.70 -11.46
C LYS A 106 11.11 -4.89 -12.43
N PRO A 107 10.97 -4.44 -13.69
CA PRO A 107 12.07 -4.48 -14.66
C PRO A 107 13.35 -3.86 -14.10
N GLY A 108 14.46 -4.58 -14.21
CA GLY A 108 15.76 -4.16 -13.71
C GLY A 108 15.98 -4.38 -12.19
N ILE A 109 15.02 -4.99 -11.50
CA ILE A 109 15.14 -5.39 -10.10
C ILE A 109 15.27 -6.91 -10.02
N ASP A 110 16.15 -7.37 -9.16
CA ASP A 110 16.29 -8.77 -8.76
C ASP A 110 16.40 -8.87 -7.23
N LYS A 111 16.56 -10.07 -6.72
CA LYS A 111 16.73 -10.34 -5.29
C LYS A 111 17.90 -9.56 -4.67
N ALA A 112 19.01 -9.44 -5.39
CA ALA A 112 20.20 -8.72 -4.89
C ALA A 112 19.89 -7.22 -4.79
N ALA A 113 19.26 -6.66 -5.82
CA ALA A 113 18.84 -5.26 -5.84
C ALA A 113 17.87 -4.91 -4.70
N VAL A 114 16.91 -5.80 -4.36
CA VAL A 114 16.02 -5.59 -3.20
C VAL A 114 16.82 -5.50 -1.90
N ALA A 115 17.79 -6.39 -1.69
CA ALA A 115 18.64 -6.38 -0.50
C ALA A 115 19.52 -5.12 -0.43
N ASP A 116 19.98 -4.62 -1.58
CA ASP A 116 20.78 -3.39 -1.67
C ASP A 116 19.93 -2.14 -1.41
N ILE A 117 18.71 -2.08 -1.95
CA ILE A 117 17.73 -1.01 -1.68
C ILE A 117 17.46 -0.90 -0.18
N LEU A 118 17.38 -2.03 0.53
CA LEU A 118 17.14 -2.05 1.97
C LEU A 118 18.33 -1.55 2.80
N ASN A 119 19.54 -1.49 2.25
CA ASN A 119 20.79 -1.29 3.00
C ASN A 119 20.96 -2.29 4.15
N LEU A 120 20.53 -3.53 3.96
CA LEU A 120 20.55 -4.61 4.96
C LEU A 120 21.38 -5.82 4.50
N GLN A 121 22.41 -5.58 3.65
CA GLN A 121 23.24 -6.66 3.07
C GLN A 121 23.86 -7.58 4.14
N GLY A 122 24.31 -7.00 5.27
CA GLY A 122 24.84 -7.74 6.40
C GLY A 122 23.81 -8.55 7.18
N SER A 123 22.51 -8.38 6.90
CA SER A 123 21.39 -9.05 7.59
C SER A 123 20.68 -10.10 6.74
N ARG A 124 21.23 -10.49 5.59
CA ARG A 124 20.59 -11.42 4.64
C ARG A 124 20.12 -12.74 5.28
N ASN A 125 20.93 -13.27 6.19
CA ASN A 125 20.65 -14.54 6.89
C ASN A 125 20.04 -14.34 8.28
N LYS A 126 19.78 -13.09 8.68
CA LYS A 126 19.20 -12.78 10.00
C LYS A 126 17.68 -12.99 9.95
N ALA A 127 17.13 -13.72 10.92
CA ALA A 127 15.68 -13.92 11.02
C ALA A 127 14.97 -12.61 11.34
N ILE A 128 13.80 -12.41 10.73
CA ILE A 128 13.00 -11.18 10.79
C ILE A 128 12.55 -10.87 12.21
N ARG A 129 12.34 -11.86 13.07
CA ARG A 129 12.04 -11.65 14.51
C ARG A 129 13.08 -10.80 15.24
N TYR A 130 14.32 -10.75 14.75
CA TYR A 130 15.40 -9.93 15.32
C TYR A 130 15.55 -8.56 14.64
N PHE A 131 14.64 -8.21 13.73
CA PHE A 131 14.62 -6.90 13.10
C PHE A 131 13.96 -5.88 14.04
N SER A 132 14.49 -4.65 14.04
CA SER A 132 13.79 -3.53 14.65
C SER A 132 12.49 -3.22 13.90
N SER A 133 11.58 -2.45 14.53
CA SER A 133 10.34 -1.99 13.87
C SER A 133 10.63 -1.24 12.57
N GLY A 134 11.65 -0.37 12.57
CA GLY A 134 12.08 0.34 11.37
C GLY A 134 12.62 -0.58 10.27
N MET A 135 13.41 -1.62 10.61
CA MET A 135 13.87 -2.62 9.64
C MET A 135 12.69 -3.40 9.04
N LYS A 136 11.71 -3.79 9.87
CA LYS A 136 10.49 -4.46 9.39
C LYS A 136 9.69 -3.55 8.46
N GLN A 137 9.56 -2.26 8.80
CA GLN A 137 8.87 -1.29 7.95
C GLN A 137 9.58 -1.08 6.61
N ARG A 138 10.91 -0.90 6.62
CA ARG A 138 11.71 -0.83 5.39
C ARG A 138 11.51 -2.07 4.52
N LEU A 139 11.47 -3.27 5.10
CA LEU A 139 11.27 -4.51 4.35
C LEU A 139 9.88 -4.52 3.67
N LYS A 140 8.80 -4.19 4.40
CA LYS A 140 7.45 -4.08 3.81
C LYS A 140 7.42 -3.12 2.63
N LEU A 141 8.01 -1.93 2.78
CA LEU A 141 8.07 -0.92 1.73
C LEU A 141 8.88 -1.41 0.53
N ALA A 142 10.06 -1.97 0.73
CA ALA A 142 10.89 -2.47 -0.36
C ALA A 142 10.18 -3.57 -1.17
N LEU A 143 9.52 -4.52 -0.49
CA LEU A 143 8.73 -5.56 -1.16
C LEU A 143 7.59 -4.94 -1.99
N ALA A 144 6.88 -3.94 -1.47
CA ALA A 144 5.80 -3.28 -2.19
C ALA A 144 6.30 -2.46 -3.39
N PHE A 145 7.37 -1.67 -3.22
CA PHE A 145 7.91 -0.83 -4.30
C PHE A 145 8.59 -1.65 -5.40
N CYS A 146 9.29 -2.73 -5.04
CA CYS A 146 10.02 -3.58 -5.99
C CYS A 146 9.13 -4.58 -6.73
N SER A 147 7.86 -4.72 -6.34
CA SER A 147 6.88 -5.56 -7.04
C SER A 147 6.38 -4.88 -8.33
N ASP A 148 6.35 -5.62 -9.43
CA ASP A 148 5.78 -5.18 -10.69
C ASP A 148 4.26 -5.30 -10.66
N THR A 149 3.61 -4.26 -10.17
CA THR A 149 2.14 -4.19 -10.02
C THR A 149 1.63 -2.84 -10.51
N GLN A 150 0.41 -2.81 -11.00
CA GLN A 150 -0.22 -1.60 -11.52
C GLN A 150 -0.68 -0.63 -10.42
N MET A 151 -0.89 -1.16 -9.20
CA MET A 151 -1.28 -0.37 -8.03
C MET A 151 -0.24 -0.50 -6.91
N LEU A 152 0.05 0.61 -6.26
CA LEU A 152 0.85 0.70 -5.04
C LEU A 152 -0.01 1.33 -3.95
N MET A 153 -0.24 0.60 -2.87
CA MET A 153 -1.03 1.05 -1.74
C MET A 153 -0.17 1.11 -0.48
N LEU A 154 -0.18 2.23 0.19
CA LEU A 154 0.64 2.48 1.37
C LEU A 154 -0.23 3.03 2.51
N ASP A 155 -0.12 2.44 3.69
CA ASP A 155 -0.76 2.92 4.90
C ASP A 155 0.31 3.34 5.91
N GLU A 156 0.33 4.63 6.28
CA GLU A 156 1.32 5.24 7.17
C GLU A 156 2.77 4.78 6.87
N PRO A 157 3.27 5.00 5.63
CA PRO A 157 4.51 4.38 5.15
C PRO A 157 5.75 4.69 5.97
N THR A 158 5.85 5.87 6.59
CA THR A 158 7.02 6.24 7.38
C THR A 158 6.90 5.92 8.87
N SER A 159 5.85 5.22 9.27
CA SER A 159 5.67 4.71 10.62
C SER A 159 6.92 3.93 11.09
N ASN A 160 7.46 4.27 12.25
CA ASN A 160 8.69 3.71 12.82
C ASN A 160 10.00 4.00 12.03
N LEU A 161 10.00 4.92 11.09
CA LEU A 161 11.22 5.36 10.42
C LEU A 161 11.78 6.63 11.09
N ASP A 162 13.10 6.71 11.10
CA ASP A 162 13.83 7.94 11.43
C ASP A 162 13.92 8.86 10.19
N ASN A 163 14.52 10.04 10.35
CA ASN A 163 14.65 11.02 9.25
C ASN A 163 15.38 10.42 8.03
N GLN A 164 16.42 9.60 8.24
CA GLN A 164 17.09 8.93 7.12
C GLN A 164 16.18 7.90 6.44
N GLY A 165 15.31 7.24 7.22
CA GLY A 165 14.29 6.34 6.69
C GLY A 165 13.21 7.06 5.88
N ILE A 166 12.84 8.28 6.29
CA ILE A 166 11.91 9.14 5.53
C ILE A 166 12.53 9.54 4.20
N ASP A 167 13.78 10.02 4.19
CA ASP A 167 14.49 10.39 2.96
C ASP A 167 14.61 9.18 2.01
N TRP A 168 14.91 8.02 2.56
CA TRP A 168 14.96 6.77 1.81
C TRP A 168 13.59 6.41 1.20
N TYR A 169 12.49 6.57 1.95
CA TYR A 169 11.14 6.37 1.46
C TYR A 169 10.82 7.30 0.28
N LEU A 170 11.14 8.60 0.41
CA LEU A 170 10.93 9.58 -0.66
C LEU A 170 11.72 9.22 -1.93
N GLY A 171 12.94 8.73 -1.78
CA GLY A 171 13.72 8.20 -2.91
C GLY A 171 13.09 6.97 -3.57
N LEU A 172 12.40 6.10 -2.81
CA LEU A 172 11.64 4.99 -3.40
C LEU A 172 10.42 5.48 -4.18
N VAL A 173 9.71 6.47 -3.64
CA VAL A 173 8.56 7.09 -4.32
C VAL A 173 9.00 7.66 -5.67
N GLU A 174 10.03 8.51 -5.69
CA GLU A 174 10.55 9.12 -6.90
C GLU A 174 10.92 8.08 -7.96
N LYS A 175 11.58 7.00 -7.54
CA LYS A 175 12.15 6.00 -8.45
C LYS A 175 11.14 4.95 -8.94
N TYR A 176 10.15 4.59 -8.12
CA TYR A 176 9.36 3.37 -8.36
C TYR A 176 7.84 3.57 -8.39
N SER A 177 7.29 4.78 -8.14
CA SER A 177 5.85 5.01 -8.17
C SER A 177 5.31 5.37 -9.56
N ALA A 178 6.15 5.93 -10.45
CA ALA A 178 5.73 6.41 -11.76
C ALA A 178 4.96 5.35 -12.57
N GLY A 179 3.85 5.79 -13.22
CA GLY A 179 3.00 4.96 -14.07
C GLY A 179 2.05 4.03 -13.33
N ARG A 180 2.11 3.98 -11.99
CA ARG A 180 1.21 3.20 -11.14
C ARG A 180 0.05 4.05 -10.63
N LEU A 181 -1.08 3.42 -10.33
CA LEU A 181 -2.05 4.01 -9.42
C LEU A 181 -1.48 3.93 -8.01
N THR A 182 -1.10 5.08 -7.43
CA THR A 182 -0.52 5.13 -6.08
C THR A 182 -1.54 5.70 -5.10
N ILE A 183 -1.86 4.97 -4.03
CA ILE A 183 -2.80 5.40 -2.99
C ILE A 183 -2.09 5.36 -1.63
N ILE A 184 -2.07 6.49 -0.94
CA ILE A 184 -1.42 6.64 0.36
C ILE A 184 -2.45 7.06 1.40
N CYS A 185 -2.56 6.31 2.49
CA CYS A 185 -3.29 6.71 3.68
C CYS A 185 -2.32 7.31 4.68
N SER A 186 -2.50 8.57 5.01
CA SER A 186 -1.62 9.26 5.97
C SER A 186 -2.27 10.52 6.55
N ASN A 187 -1.71 11.00 7.65
CA ASN A 187 -1.93 12.33 8.22
C ASN A 187 -0.64 13.16 8.28
N GLN A 188 0.48 12.63 7.75
CA GLN A 188 1.78 13.28 7.74
C GLN A 188 2.11 13.78 6.34
N GLU A 189 2.25 15.12 6.19
CA GLU A 189 2.36 15.76 4.88
C GLU A 189 3.54 15.25 4.05
N HIS A 190 4.67 14.96 4.68
CA HIS A 190 5.85 14.46 3.97
C HIS A 190 5.63 13.10 3.29
N GLU A 191 4.65 12.30 3.75
CA GLU A 191 4.33 11.00 3.16
C GLU A 191 3.58 11.11 1.84
N TYR A 192 2.82 12.21 1.63
CA TYR A 192 1.92 12.38 0.50
C TYR A 192 2.05 13.74 -0.22
N ALA A 193 3.03 14.56 0.11
CA ALA A 193 3.19 15.88 -0.50
C ALA A 193 3.27 15.82 -2.04
N PHE A 194 3.77 14.71 -2.59
CA PHE A 194 3.87 14.45 -4.03
C PHE A 194 2.56 13.97 -4.68
N CYS A 195 1.51 13.67 -3.89
CA CYS A 195 0.26 13.19 -4.44
C CYS A 195 -0.50 14.28 -5.19
N ASP A 196 -0.97 13.94 -6.39
CA ASP A 196 -1.71 14.84 -7.27
C ASP A 196 -3.10 15.16 -6.72
N ASN A 197 -3.72 14.19 -6.04
CA ASN A 197 -5.09 14.26 -5.57
C ASN A 197 -5.19 13.97 -4.08
N ARG A 198 -6.18 14.59 -3.43
CA ARG A 198 -6.43 14.41 -1.99
C ARG A 198 -7.90 14.09 -1.76
N LEU A 199 -8.19 13.07 -0.96
CA LEU A 199 -9.52 12.69 -0.51
C LEU A 199 -9.55 12.71 1.01
N SER A 200 -10.42 13.52 1.60
CA SER A 200 -10.65 13.53 3.05
C SER A 200 -11.71 12.51 3.42
N ILE A 201 -11.35 11.46 4.18
CA ILE A 201 -12.35 10.47 4.63
C ILE A 201 -13.34 11.07 5.63
N THR A 202 -12.99 12.19 6.25
CA THR A 202 -13.87 12.88 7.20
C THR A 202 -15.11 13.51 6.54
N ASP A 203 -15.05 13.79 5.23
CA ASP A 203 -16.17 14.35 4.46
C ASP A 203 -17.29 13.32 4.24
N TYR A 204 -17.01 12.05 4.52
CA TYR A 204 -17.92 10.90 4.37
C TYR A 204 -18.34 10.30 5.71
N LYS A 205 -18.11 11.01 6.81
CA LYS A 205 -18.62 10.62 8.12
C LYS A 205 -20.14 10.80 8.17
N PRO A 206 -20.90 9.88 8.83
CA PRO A 206 -22.34 9.98 9.00
C PRO A 206 -22.74 11.11 9.93
#